data_e7707260b60fe1763a917a8604602162
#
_entry.id   e7707260b60fe1763a917a8604602162
#
_cell.length_a   1.000
_cell.length_b   1.000
_cell.length_c   1.000
_cell.angle_alpha   90.00
_cell.angle_beta   90.00
_cell.angle_gamma   90.00
#
_symmetry.space_group_name_H-M   'P 1'
#
loop_
_entity.id
_entity.type
_entity.pdbx_description
1 polymer ?
#
loop_
_entity_poly.entity_id
_entity_poly.type
_entity_poly.pdbx_seq_one_letter_code
_entity_poly.pdbx_strand_id
1 'polypeptide(L)'
;ISDSSTYTFLSAKTMFDTFEGNAEGCYLYSRHSSPSNLYLDKALAAMEGTESANVAASGMGAITPTLLQLCGNGDHIVSSRTIYGGTYAFLKNFVPRMGIQTSFVDITKLDLVEAAITSNTKVLYCETVSNPLLEVADIAGLSRIAKKHNLTLVVDNTFSPLSVSPARL
;
A
#
# COMPACT_ATOMS: atom_id res chain seq x y z
N ILE A 1 1.72 25.30 -3.42
CA ILE A 1 2.59 24.37 -2.68
C ILE A 1 2.95 25.02 -1.36
N SER A 2 2.82 24.28 -0.26
CA SER A 2 3.20 24.74 1.10
C SER A 2 4.49 24.01 1.50
N ASP A 3 5.53 24.80 1.83
CA ASP A 3 6.83 24.32 2.30
C ASP A 3 7.00 24.47 3.82
N SER A 4 5.93 24.91 4.52
CA SER A 4 5.99 25.05 5.98
C SER A 4 6.13 23.70 6.66
N SER A 5 7.07 23.61 7.61
CA SER A 5 7.21 22.45 8.50
C SER A 5 6.21 22.48 9.66
N THR A 6 5.84 23.70 10.11
CA THR A 6 4.91 23.95 11.21
C THR A 6 3.88 24.99 10.80
N TYR A 7 2.79 25.06 11.54
CA TYR A 7 1.68 25.98 11.27
C TYR A 7 1.33 26.78 12.52
N THR A 8 0.77 27.97 12.32
CA THR A 8 0.32 28.84 13.40
C THR A 8 -1.18 28.73 13.60
N PHE A 9 -1.63 28.99 14.83
CA PHE A 9 -3.04 28.96 15.19
C PHE A 9 -3.52 30.36 15.55
N LEU A 10 -4.72 30.69 15.12
CA LEU A 10 -5.33 32.00 15.42
C LEU A 10 -5.79 32.14 16.89
N SER A 11 -6.01 31.01 17.56
CA SER A 11 -6.41 30.98 18.96
C SER A 11 -5.96 29.69 19.65
N ALA A 12 -5.87 29.69 20.97
CA ALA A 12 -5.60 28.50 21.77
C ALA A 12 -6.68 27.41 21.58
N LYS A 13 -7.93 27.81 21.36
CA LYS A 13 -9.02 26.86 21.08
C LYS A 13 -8.79 26.14 19.77
N THR A 14 -8.47 26.85 18.69
CA THR A 14 -8.16 26.23 17.38
C THR A 14 -6.97 25.27 17.48
N MET A 15 -5.95 25.64 18.25
CA MET A 15 -4.80 24.75 18.50
C MET A 15 -5.25 23.46 19.18
N PHE A 16 -6.00 23.58 20.27
CA PHE A 16 -6.52 22.42 21.01
C PHE A 16 -7.38 21.51 20.12
N ASP A 17 -8.35 22.09 19.41
CA ASP A 17 -9.24 21.36 18.50
C ASP A 17 -8.45 20.63 17.38
N THR A 18 -7.34 21.23 16.91
CA THR A 18 -6.47 20.60 15.90
C THR A 18 -5.72 19.40 16.49
N PHE A 19 -5.22 19.49 17.74
CA PHE A 19 -4.56 18.36 18.42
C PHE A 19 -5.51 17.18 18.67
N GLU A 20 -6.78 17.48 18.95
CA GLU A 20 -7.84 16.49 19.14
C GLU A 20 -8.45 15.96 17.82
N GLY A 21 -8.01 16.47 16.67
CA GLY A 21 -8.52 16.07 15.35
C GLY A 21 -9.91 16.66 15.03
N ASN A 22 -10.36 17.66 15.77
CA ASN A 22 -11.70 18.25 15.64
C ASN A 22 -11.73 19.49 14.74
N ALA A 23 -10.58 19.96 14.23
CA ALA A 23 -10.50 21.17 13.39
C ALA A 23 -10.16 20.80 11.93
N GLU A 24 -11.12 20.98 11.03
CA GLU A 24 -10.88 20.84 9.59
C GLU A 24 -10.04 22.01 9.03
N GLY A 25 -9.17 21.70 8.06
CA GLY A 25 -8.34 22.70 7.37
C GLY A 25 -7.22 23.29 8.23
N CYS A 26 -7.00 22.77 9.42
CA CYS A 26 -5.90 23.12 10.30
C CYS A 26 -4.83 22.05 10.29
N TYR A 27 -3.57 22.46 10.41
CA TYR A 27 -2.41 21.57 10.33
C TYR A 27 -1.50 21.81 11.53
N LEU A 28 -0.91 20.74 12.06
CA LEU A 28 0.04 20.79 13.18
C LEU A 28 1.47 20.87 12.67
N TYR A 29 1.84 19.88 11.89
CA TYR A 29 3.22 19.65 11.48
C TYR A 29 3.26 18.83 10.17
N SER A 30 4.12 19.21 9.25
CA SER A 30 4.15 18.64 7.89
C SER A 30 4.40 17.13 7.83
N ARG A 31 5.06 16.57 8.83
CA ARG A 31 5.23 15.10 8.92
C ARG A 31 3.90 14.37 9.10
N HIS A 32 2.95 14.97 9.80
CA HIS A 32 1.61 14.40 9.97
C HIS A 32 0.75 14.64 8.75
N SER A 33 0.69 15.90 8.31
CA SER A 33 -0.04 16.32 7.13
C SER A 33 0.34 17.74 6.75
N SER A 34 0.22 18.06 5.46
CA SER A 34 0.35 19.42 4.94
C SER A 34 -0.75 19.67 3.90
N PRO A 35 -1.10 20.93 3.60
CA PRO A 35 -2.05 21.26 2.55
C PRO A 35 -1.68 20.63 1.19
N SER A 36 -0.39 20.63 0.86
CA SER A 36 0.10 20.06 -0.41
C SER A 36 -0.08 18.54 -0.47
N ASN A 37 0.27 17.81 0.60
CA ASN A 37 0.09 16.37 0.66
C ASN A 37 -1.39 15.99 0.62
N LEU A 38 -2.23 16.67 1.40
CA LEU A 38 -3.67 16.43 1.40
C LEU A 38 -4.32 16.67 0.03
N TYR A 39 -3.87 17.69 -0.69
CA TYR A 39 -4.33 17.93 -2.06
C TYR A 39 -3.93 16.79 -2.99
N LEU A 40 -2.68 16.32 -2.90
CA LEU A 40 -2.17 15.20 -3.71
C LEU A 40 -2.89 13.89 -3.36
N ASP A 41 -3.10 13.61 -2.06
CA ASP A 41 -3.86 12.45 -1.60
C ASP A 41 -5.27 12.42 -2.22
N LYS A 42 -6.00 13.55 -2.15
CA LYS A 42 -7.33 13.66 -2.73
C LYS A 42 -7.32 13.50 -4.26
N ALA A 43 -6.32 14.07 -4.94
CA ALA A 43 -6.18 13.94 -6.39
C ALA A 43 -5.91 12.48 -6.80
N LEU A 44 -4.99 11.79 -6.11
CA LEU A 44 -4.66 10.38 -6.38
C LEU A 44 -5.85 9.47 -6.08
N ALA A 45 -6.54 9.67 -4.95
CA ALA A 45 -7.74 8.91 -4.62
C ALA A 45 -8.83 9.06 -5.71
N ALA A 46 -9.06 10.28 -6.20
CA ALA A 46 -10.02 10.52 -7.27
C ALA A 46 -9.61 9.88 -8.60
N MET A 47 -8.32 9.89 -8.94
CA MET A 47 -7.79 9.29 -10.16
C MET A 47 -7.90 7.76 -10.13
N GLU A 48 -7.55 7.14 -9.01
CA GLU A 48 -7.63 5.69 -8.82
C GLU A 48 -9.06 5.20 -8.53
N GLY A 49 -9.97 6.10 -8.14
CA GLY A 49 -11.34 5.75 -7.75
C GLY A 49 -11.41 5.06 -6.39
N THR A 50 -10.50 5.40 -5.49
CA THR A 50 -10.41 4.88 -4.12
C THR A 50 -11.05 5.82 -3.12
N GLU A 51 -11.37 5.30 -1.93
CA GLU A 51 -11.92 6.07 -0.81
C GLU A 51 -10.94 7.13 -0.30
N SER A 52 -9.66 6.78 -0.25
CA SER A 52 -8.59 7.67 0.23
C SER A 52 -7.25 7.30 -0.41
N ALA A 53 -6.28 8.17 -0.23
CA ALA A 53 -4.87 7.94 -0.53
C ALA A 53 -3.99 8.53 0.57
N ASN A 54 -2.77 8.05 0.67
CA ASN A 54 -1.75 8.59 1.57
C ASN A 54 -0.41 8.64 0.84
N VAL A 55 0.20 9.82 0.78
CA VAL A 55 1.46 10.05 0.09
C VAL A 55 2.64 9.71 1.00
N ALA A 56 3.58 8.96 0.48
CA ALA A 56 4.85 8.65 1.14
C ALA A 56 6.04 9.27 0.40
N ALA A 57 7.16 9.43 1.09
CA ALA A 57 8.38 10.03 0.53
C ALA A 57 9.11 9.14 -0.50
N SER A 58 8.71 7.88 -0.62
CA SER A 58 9.28 6.93 -1.61
C SER A 58 8.33 5.75 -1.83
N GLY A 59 8.50 5.02 -2.96
CA GLY A 59 7.76 3.80 -3.23
C GLY A 59 7.94 2.74 -2.13
N MET A 60 9.17 2.49 -1.68
CA MET A 60 9.39 1.60 -0.53
C MET A 60 8.78 2.14 0.76
N GLY A 61 8.74 3.47 0.94
CA GLY A 61 8.04 4.12 2.04
C GLY A 61 6.51 3.97 1.99
N ALA A 62 5.94 3.66 0.83
CA ALA A 62 4.54 3.28 0.68
C ALA A 62 4.33 1.77 0.90
N ILE A 63 5.18 0.92 0.30
CA ILE A 63 5.03 -0.53 0.32
C ILE A 63 5.26 -1.10 1.73
N THR A 64 6.37 -0.72 2.38
CA THR A 64 6.77 -1.35 3.65
C THR A 64 5.78 -1.13 4.78
N PRO A 65 5.32 0.10 5.08
CA PRO A 65 4.34 0.30 6.15
C PRO A 65 2.98 -0.31 5.81
N THR A 66 2.58 -0.33 4.53
CA THR A 66 1.34 -1.00 4.11
C THR A 66 1.37 -2.48 4.46
N LEU A 67 2.45 -3.18 4.11
CA LEU A 67 2.57 -4.60 4.42
C LEU A 67 2.69 -4.88 5.93
N LEU A 68 3.41 -4.02 6.67
CA LEU A 68 3.54 -4.14 8.13
C LEU A 68 2.25 -3.77 8.88
N GLN A 69 1.39 -2.94 8.31
CA GLN A 69 0.07 -2.65 8.86
C GLN A 69 -0.89 -3.83 8.69
N LEU A 70 -0.75 -4.57 7.58
CA LEU A 70 -1.63 -5.69 7.23
C LEU A 70 -1.20 -7.03 7.85
N CYS A 71 0.09 -7.17 8.19
CA CYS A 71 0.67 -8.42 8.67
C CYS A 71 1.46 -8.21 9.96
N GLY A 72 1.33 -9.16 10.88
CA GLY A 72 2.07 -9.25 12.13
C GLY A 72 2.77 -10.59 12.32
N ASN A 73 3.31 -10.82 13.52
CA ASN A 73 3.97 -12.07 13.86
C ASN A 73 3.02 -13.28 13.69
N GLY A 74 3.48 -14.27 12.95
CA GLY A 74 2.72 -15.49 12.62
C GLY A 74 1.92 -15.39 11.31
N ASP A 75 1.78 -14.20 10.72
CA ASP A 75 1.06 -14.01 9.47
C ASP A 75 1.88 -14.41 8.25
N HIS A 76 1.20 -14.58 7.12
CA HIS A 76 1.77 -15.03 5.86
C HIS A 76 1.36 -14.13 4.69
N ILE A 77 2.31 -13.93 3.77
CA ILE A 77 2.13 -13.19 2.52
C ILE A 77 2.35 -14.14 1.34
N VAL A 78 1.44 -14.17 0.38
CA VAL A 78 1.70 -14.77 -0.94
C VAL A 78 2.09 -13.64 -1.88
N SER A 79 3.29 -13.69 -2.43
CA SER A 79 3.87 -12.66 -3.30
C SER A 79 4.21 -13.21 -4.66
N SER A 80 4.09 -12.38 -5.69
CA SER A 80 4.73 -12.69 -6.98
C SER A 80 6.23 -12.97 -6.77
N ARG A 81 6.75 -13.97 -7.47
CA ARG A 81 8.20 -14.27 -7.50
C ARG A 81 8.99 -13.24 -8.29
N THR A 82 8.34 -12.57 -9.24
CA THR A 82 8.93 -11.53 -10.08
C THR A 82 8.40 -10.18 -9.61
N ILE A 83 9.20 -9.48 -8.80
CA ILE A 83 8.89 -8.16 -8.24
C ILE A 83 10.15 -7.32 -8.14
N TYR A 84 9.99 -6.03 -7.91
CA TYR A 84 11.08 -5.10 -7.66
C TYR A 84 12.04 -5.62 -6.58
N GLY A 85 13.35 -5.53 -6.86
CA GLY A 85 14.38 -6.08 -5.99
C GLY A 85 14.36 -5.56 -4.55
N GLY A 86 13.97 -4.30 -4.34
CA GLY A 86 13.80 -3.72 -3.00
C GLY A 86 12.68 -4.40 -2.21
N THR A 87 11.54 -4.62 -2.85
CA THR A 87 10.39 -5.33 -2.25
C THR A 87 10.73 -6.80 -2.00
N TYR A 88 11.40 -7.46 -2.97
CA TYR A 88 11.87 -8.84 -2.78
C TYR A 88 12.81 -8.95 -1.57
N ALA A 89 13.81 -8.05 -1.47
CA ALA A 89 14.74 -8.05 -0.35
C ALA A 89 14.03 -7.80 0.99
N PHE A 90 13.05 -6.91 1.03
CA PHE A 90 12.23 -6.66 2.20
C PHE A 90 11.46 -7.91 2.63
N LEU A 91 10.73 -8.54 1.70
CA LEU A 91 9.94 -9.74 1.97
C LEU A 91 10.81 -10.97 2.30
N LYS A 92 11.99 -11.09 1.68
CA LYS A 92 12.89 -12.24 1.87
C LYS A 92 13.72 -12.17 3.15
N ASN A 93 14.21 -10.96 3.49
CA ASN A 93 15.26 -10.81 4.50
C ASN A 93 14.81 -10.03 5.74
N PHE A 94 13.83 -9.14 5.61
CA PHE A 94 13.43 -8.24 6.69
C PHE A 94 12.20 -8.76 7.45
N VAL A 95 11.09 -9.03 6.76
CA VAL A 95 9.85 -9.43 7.43
C VAL A 95 9.94 -10.77 8.18
N PRO A 96 10.80 -11.75 7.80
CA PRO A 96 10.98 -12.95 8.63
C PRO A 96 11.49 -12.67 10.04
N ARG A 97 12.26 -11.58 10.23
CA ARG A 97 12.71 -11.15 11.56
C ARG A 97 11.58 -10.65 12.45
N MET A 98 10.44 -10.34 11.84
CA MET A 98 9.22 -9.93 12.53
C MET A 98 8.21 -11.08 12.66
N GLY A 99 8.62 -12.30 12.29
CA GLY A 99 7.79 -13.50 12.35
C GLY A 99 6.77 -13.61 11.21
N ILE A 100 6.90 -12.80 10.16
CA ILE A 100 6.03 -12.85 8.98
C ILE A 100 6.68 -13.75 7.93
N GLN A 101 5.92 -14.69 7.36
CA GLN A 101 6.40 -15.60 6.32
C GLN A 101 5.95 -15.13 4.94
N THR A 102 6.72 -15.47 3.90
CA THR A 102 6.38 -15.14 2.52
C THR A 102 6.59 -16.33 1.59
N SER A 103 5.55 -16.70 0.83
CA SER A 103 5.64 -17.62 -0.30
C SER A 103 5.72 -16.84 -1.61
N PHE A 104 6.77 -17.10 -2.40
CA PHE A 104 6.94 -16.49 -3.72
C PHE A 104 6.46 -17.47 -4.79
N VAL A 105 5.48 -17.03 -5.60
CA VAL A 105 4.83 -17.88 -6.62
C VAL A 105 4.80 -17.20 -7.99
N ASP A 106 4.57 -17.99 -9.02
CA ASP A 106 4.29 -17.46 -10.35
C ASP A 106 2.87 -16.88 -10.38
N ILE A 107 2.79 -15.53 -10.30
CA ILE A 107 1.52 -14.81 -10.17
C ILE A 107 0.64 -14.93 -11.43
N THR A 108 1.22 -15.31 -12.57
CA THR A 108 0.46 -15.51 -13.82
C THR A 108 -0.34 -16.82 -13.82
N LYS A 109 -0.13 -17.68 -12.82
CA LYS A 109 -0.80 -18.98 -12.64
C LYS A 109 -1.66 -18.95 -11.39
N LEU A 110 -2.94 -18.66 -11.55
CA LEU A 110 -3.88 -18.48 -10.45
C LEU A 110 -4.02 -19.73 -9.57
N ASP A 111 -3.89 -20.92 -10.14
CA ASP A 111 -3.88 -22.20 -9.42
C ASP A 111 -2.69 -22.31 -8.43
N LEU A 112 -1.50 -21.86 -8.84
CA LEU A 112 -0.34 -21.82 -7.95
C LEU A 112 -0.48 -20.77 -6.85
N VAL A 113 -1.10 -19.63 -7.17
CA VAL A 113 -1.40 -18.60 -6.17
C VAL A 113 -2.34 -19.16 -5.10
N GLU A 114 -3.43 -19.78 -5.52
CA GLU A 114 -4.42 -20.33 -4.59
C GLU A 114 -3.85 -21.48 -3.77
N ALA A 115 -3.03 -22.35 -4.35
CA ALA A 115 -2.36 -23.46 -3.66
C ALA A 115 -1.35 -22.99 -2.59
N ALA A 116 -0.80 -21.77 -2.71
CA ALA A 116 0.14 -21.22 -1.76
C ALA A 116 -0.54 -20.55 -0.54
N ILE A 117 -1.86 -20.38 -0.56
CA ILE A 117 -2.62 -19.78 0.54
C ILE A 117 -2.68 -20.74 1.72
N THR A 118 -2.37 -20.24 2.89
CA THR A 118 -2.48 -20.96 4.18
C THR A 118 -3.52 -20.28 5.08
N SER A 119 -3.85 -20.91 6.20
CA SER A 119 -4.73 -20.31 7.22
C SER A 119 -4.21 -18.99 7.80
N ASN A 120 -2.90 -18.76 7.71
CA ASN A 120 -2.25 -17.55 8.23
C ASN A 120 -2.04 -16.48 7.14
N THR A 121 -2.41 -16.74 5.89
CA THR A 121 -2.27 -15.76 4.81
C THR A 121 -3.17 -14.56 5.07
N LYS A 122 -2.62 -13.35 4.95
CA LYS A 122 -3.34 -12.07 5.06
C LYS A 122 -3.30 -11.28 3.77
N VAL A 123 -2.23 -11.40 3.02
CA VAL A 123 -1.95 -10.55 1.86
C VAL A 123 -1.60 -11.39 0.64
N LEU A 124 -2.18 -11.03 -0.51
CA LEU A 124 -1.65 -11.31 -1.84
C LEU A 124 -0.94 -10.04 -2.34
N TYR A 125 0.32 -10.16 -2.74
CA TYR A 125 1.11 -9.04 -3.26
C TYR A 125 1.54 -9.29 -4.70
N CYS A 126 1.30 -8.32 -5.59
CA CYS A 126 1.81 -8.36 -6.96
C CYS A 126 2.14 -6.96 -7.47
N GLU A 127 2.81 -6.90 -8.62
CA GLU A 127 2.95 -5.71 -9.44
C GLU A 127 2.01 -5.84 -10.64
N THR A 128 1.41 -4.73 -11.10
CA THR A 128 0.59 -4.74 -12.33
C THR A 128 1.39 -5.25 -13.51
N VAL A 129 2.60 -4.72 -13.67
CA VAL A 129 3.62 -5.18 -14.62
C VAL A 129 4.91 -5.36 -13.84
N SER A 130 5.43 -6.57 -13.80
CA SER A 130 6.55 -6.93 -12.93
C SER A 130 7.89 -6.36 -13.39
N ASN A 131 8.74 -6.03 -12.42
CA ASN A 131 10.14 -5.65 -12.64
C ASN A 131 11.06 -6.83 -12.23
N PRO A 132 11.94 -7.38 -13.11
CA PRO A 132 12.31 -6.86 -14.44
C PRO A 132 11.67 -7.58 -15.64
N LEU A 133 10.89 -8.63 -15.43
CA LEU A 133 10.46 -9.55 -16.52
C LEU A 133 9.24 -9.07 -17.30
N LEU A 134 8.58 -7.96 -16.87
CA LEU A 134 7.39 -7.39 -17.51
C LEU A 134 6.21 -8.39 -17.62
N GLU A 135 6.13 -9.33 -16.69
CA GLU A 135 4.97 -10.21 -16.55
C GLU A 135 3.76 -9.39 -16.10
N VAL A 136 2.62 -9.59 -16.75
CA VAL A 136 1.38 -8.85 -16.45
C VAL A 136 0.50 -9.71 -15.52
N ALA A 137 0.09 -9.14 -14.40
CA ALA A 137 -0.78 -9.81 -13.44
C ALA A 137 -2.25 -9.79 -13.89
N ASP A 138 -2.96 -10.92 -13.75
CA ASP A 138 -4.43 -10.96 -13.81
C ASP A 138 -5.02 -10.43 -12.49
N ILE A 139 -5.08 -9.09 -12.36
CA ILE A 139 -5.57 -8.42 -11.14
C ILE A 139 -7.01 -8.84 -10.82
N ALA A 140 -7.87 -8.95 -11.82
CA ALA A 140 -9.25 -9.39 -11.63
C ALA A 140 -9.33 -10.83 -11.10
N GLY A 141 -8.50 -11.73 -11.62
CA GLY A 141 -8.36 -13.11 -11.12
C GLY A 141 -7.86 -13.15 -9.68
N LEU A 142 -6.81 -12.39 -9.38
CA LEU A 142 -6.24 -12.27 -8.03
C LEU A 142 -7.25 -11.65 -7.04
N SER A 143 -8.03 -10.65 -7.48
CA SER A 143 -9.10 -10.05 -6.67
C SER A 143 -10.17 -11.09 -6.29
N ARG A 144 -10.56 -11.95 -7.24
CA ARG A 144 -11.51 -13.05 -6.93
C ARG A 144 -10.94 -14.03 -5.89
N ILE A 145 -9.67 -14.42 -6.03
CA ILE A 145 -9.00 -15.29 -5.05
C ILE A 145 -8.93 -14.60 -3.68
N ALA A 146 -8.49 -13.33 -3.64
CA ALA A 146 -8.41 -12.58 -2.40
C ALA A 146 -9.76 -12.50 -1.69
N LYS A 147 -10.83 -12.17 -2.41
CA LYS A 147 -12.21 -12.14 -1.87
C LYS A 147 -12.66 -13.50 -1.36
N LYS A 148 -12.41 -14.58 -2.12
CA LYS A 148 -12.77 -15.96 -1.73
C LYS A 148 -12.13 -16.39 -0.41
N HIS A 149 -10.89 -15.99 -0.18
CA HIS A 149 -10.10 -16.37 1.00
C HIS A 149 -10.03 -15.28 2.08
N ASN A 150 -10.79 -14.18 1.94
CA ASN A 150 -10.80 -13.04 2.86
C ASN A 150 -9.39 -12.44 3.07
N LEU A 151 -8.65 -12.25 1.98
CA LEU A 151 -7.31 -11.68 1.96
C LEU A 151 -7.33 -10.24 1.42
N THR A 152 -6.32 -9.45 1.77
CA THR A 152 -6.09 -8.15 1.16
C THR A 152 -5.21 -8.31 -0.07
N LEU A 153 -5.68 -7.82 -1.24
CA LEU A 153 -4.85 -7.72 -2.44
C LEU A 153 -4.11 -6.37 -2.42
N VAL A 154 -2.79 -6.42 -2.44
CA VAL A 154 -1.91 -5.26 -2.55
C VAL A 154 -1.24 -5.27 -3.91
N VAL A 155 -1.44 -4.21 -4.69
CA VAL A 155 -0.92 -4.09 -6.05
C VAL A 155 0.01 -2.90 -6.15
N ASP A 156 1.26 -3.14 -6.52
CA ASP A 156 2.21 -2.09 -6.91
C ASP A 156 1.95 -1.72 -8.38
N ASN A 157 1.47 -0.51 -8.62
CA ASN A 157 1.12 -0.01 -9.95
C ASN A 157 2.16 0.96 -10.52
N THR A 158 3.41 0.85 -10.09
CA THR A 158 4.50 1.78 -10.48
C THR A 158 4.68 1.89 -11.99
N PHE A 159 4.54 0.79 -12.73
CA PHE A 159 4.77 0.79 -14.20
C PHE A 159 3.53 1.15 -15.02
N SER A 160 2.36 1.20 -14.42
CA SER A 160 1.12 1.42 -15.18
C SER A 160 0.20 2.50 -14.57
N PRO A 161 0.75 3.57 -13.93
CA PRO A 161 -0.11 4.62 -13.38
C PRO A 161 -0.92 5.25 -14.52
N LEU A 162 -2.18 5.59 -14.23
CA LEU A 162 -3.14 6.15 -15.19
C LEU A 162 -3.58 5.24 -16.34
N SER A 163 -2.76 4.25 -16.71
CA SER A 163 -3.10 3.27 -17.75
C SER A 163 -4.00 2.17 -17.22
N VAL A 164 -3.79 1.77 -15.99
CA VAL A 164 -4.58 0.79 -15.25
C VAL A 164 -4.86 1.32 -13.86
N SER A 165 -6.12 1.23 -13.41
CA SER A 165 -6.52 1.50 -12.03
C SER A 165 -6.86 0.18 -11.35
N PRO A 166 -5.94 -0.45 -10.61
CA PRO A 166 -6.16 -1.76 -9.98
C PRO A 166 -7.37 -1.79 -9.06
N ALA A 167 -7.67 -0.67 -8.39
CA ALA A 167 -8.81 -0.56 -7.49
C ALA A 167 -10.17 -0.68 -8.17
N ARG A 168 -10.23 -0.58 -9.50
CA ARG A 168 -11.46 -0.70 -10.30
C ARG A 168 -11.66 -2.09 -10.93
N LEU A 169 -10.70 -3.00 -10.75
CA LEU A 169 -10.69 -4.37 -11.26
C LEU A 169 -11.01 -5.37 -10.14
#